data_3ca50589e9e42108158aece7e571cfaa
#
_entry.id   3ca50589e9e42108158aece7e571cfaa
#
_cell.length_a   1.000
_cell.length_b   1.000
_cell.length_c   1.000
_cell.angle_alpha   90.00
_cell.angle_beta   90.00
_cell.angle_gamma   90.00
#
_symmetry.space_group_name_H-M   'P 1'
#
loop_
_entity.id
_entity.type
_entity.pdbx_description
1 polymer ?
#
loop_
_entity_poly.entity_id
_entity_poly.type
_entity_poly.pdbx_seq_one_letter_code
_entity_poly.pdbx_strand_id
1 'polypeptide(L)'
;MFRLDQTLKVYLHREPIDFRLNINGLALLVEQALGLDPFAPCVYVFSNRRRNRVKILGWERNGFWLLLKRLEQDRFIWPSAEAVPALTVEQLHWLLEGIDIGVVQRHPKRLYERVA
;
A
#
# COMPACT_ATOMS: atom_id res chain seq x y z
N MET A 1 18.18 -6.51 5.35
CA MET A 1 17.41 -6.06 4.18
C MET A 1 15.93 -5.99 4.54
N PHE A 2 15.27 -4.95 4.10
CA PHE A 2 13.82 -4.81 4.32
C PHE A 2 13.07 -5.90 3.56
N ARG A 3 12.12 -6.55 4.24
CA ARG A 3 11.30 -7.60 3.63
C ARG A 3 9.83 -7.33 3.91
N LEU A 4 9.01 -7.60 2.92
CA LEU A 4 7.56 -7.62 3.09
C LEU A 4 7.16 -8.98 3.64
N ASP A 5 7.35 -9.13 4.94
CA ASP A 5 7.02 -10.34 5.68
C ASP A 5 5.51 -10.53 5.75
N GLN A 6 5.03 -11.77 5.67
CA GLN A 6 3.61 -12.07 5.70
C GLN A 6 2.91 -11.62 6.99
N THR A 7 3.67 -11.42 8.05
CA THR A 7 3.11 -10.95 9.32
C THR A 7 2.92 -9.44 9.37
N LEU A 8 3.47 -8.70 8.42
CA LEU A 8 3.33 -7.25 8.38
C LEU A 8 1.90 -6.84 8.08
N LYS A 9 1.44 -5.80 8.78
CA LYS A 9 0.20 -5.12 8.43
C LYS A 9 0.50 -4.03 7.42
N VAL A 10 -0.43 -3.85 6.49
CA VAL A 10 -0.31 -2.86 5.42
C VAL A 10 -1.47 -1.89 5.54
N TYR A 11 -1.17 -0.60 5.70
CA TYR A 11 -2.19 0.44 5.78
C TYR A 11 -2.18 1.27 4.51
N LEU A 12 -3.33 1.46 3.92
CA LEU A 12 -3.48 2.31 2.75
C LEU A 12 -3.91 3.71 3.17
N HIS A 13 -3.25 4.72 2.60
CA HIS A 13 -3.75 6.09 2.67
C HIS A 13 -4.79 6.27 1.57
N ARG A 14 -6.00 6.64 1.96
CA ARG A 14 -7.16 6.69 1.04
C ARG A 14 -7.00 7.71 -0.07
N GLU A 15 -6.69 8.92 0.34
CA GLU A 15 -6.60 10.03 -0.59
C GLU A 15 -5.29 10.01 -1.34
N PRO A 16 -5.27 10.45 -2.60
CA PRO A 16 -3.99 10.66 -3.27
C PRO A 16 -3.17 11.71 -2.53
N ILE A 17 -1.86 11.58 -2.62
CA ILE A 17 -0.95 12.53 -1.99
C ILE A 17 -0.14 13.28 -3.04
N ASP A 18 0.49 14.37 -2.60
CA ASP A 18 1.49 15.06 -3.40
C ASP A 18 2.75 14.21 -3.43
N PHE A 19 3.10 13.70 -4.62
CA PHE A 19 4.23 12.78 -4.77
C PHE A 19 5.60 13.44 -4.65
N ARG A 20 5.66 14.75 -4.40
CA ARG A 20 6.89 15.42 -4.01
C ARG A 20 7.26 15.12 -2.56
N LEU A 21 6.31 14.61 -1.77
CA LEU A 21 6.59 14.22 -0.38
C LEU A 21 7.57 13.05 -0.34
N ASN A 22 8.57 13.19 0.49
CA ASN A 22 9.56 12.16 0.76
C ASN A 22 9.34 11.55 2.14
N ILE A 23 10.33 10.83 2.66
CA ILE A 23 10.21 10.07 3.90
C ILE A 23 9.63 10.91 5.05
N ASN A 24 10.18 12.08 5.29
CA ASN A 24 9.73 12.90 6.43
C ASN A 24 8.27 13.34 6.28
N GLY A 25 7.90 13.79 5.08
CA GLY A 25 6.52 14.19 4.82
C GLY A 25 5.54 13.04 4.92
N LEU A 26 5.93 11.86 4.44
CA LEU A 26 5.09 10.67 4.52
C LEU A 26 4.95 10.17 5.96
N ALA A 27 6.03 10.18 6.74
CA ALA A 27 5.98 9.81 8.15
C ALA A 27 5.04 10.75 8.92
N LEU A 28 5.07 12.04 8.60
CA LEU A 28 4.18 13.01 9.21
C LEU A 28 2.72 12.73 8.86
N LEU A 29 2.44 12.35 7.60
CA LEU A 29 1.10 11.96 7.19
C LEU A 29 0.60 10.73 7.96
N VAL A 30 1.47 9.76 8.21
CA VAL A 30 1.10 8.57 9.00
C VAL A 30 0.64 9.00 10.39
N GLU A 31 1.37 9.89 11.04
CA GLU A 31 1.01 10.38 12.36
C GLU A 31 -0.27 11.21 12.35
N GLN A 32 -0.38 12.16 11.47
CA GLN A 32 -1.46 13.16 11.49
C GLN A 32 -2.72 12.68 10.80
N ALA A 33 -2.61 12.06 9.64
CA ALA A 33 -3.79 11.66 8.88
C ALA A 33 -4.31 10.28 9.27
N LEU A 34 -3.41 9.33 9.56
CA LEU A 34 -3.80 7.98 9.92
C LEU A 34 -3.85 7.75 11.43
N GLY A 35 -3.22 8.63 12.21
CA GLY A 35 -3.14 8.46 13.65
C GLY A 35 -2.34 7.23 14.05
N LEU A 36 -1.38 6.84 13.22
CA LEU A 36 -0.57 5.65 13.44
C LEU A 36 0.90 6.03 13.68
N ASP A 37 1.67 5.06 14.14
CA ASP A 37 3.09 5.26 14.44
C ASP A 37 3.92 4.86 13.20
N PRO A 38 4.66 5.81 12.59
CA PRO A 38 5.49 5.48 11.42
C PRO A 38 6.65 4.53 11.75
N PHE A 39 7.01 4.38 13.02
CA PHE A 39 8.06 3.46 13.46
C PHE A 39 7.55 2.08 13.82
N ALA A 40 6.26 1.83 13.69
CA ALA A 40 5.66 0.52 13.98
C ALA A 40 6.08 -0.52 12.93
N PRO A 41 6.02 -1.83 13.27
CA PRO A 41 6.39 -2.90 12.33
C PRO A 41 5.27 -3.15 11.31
N CYS A 42 4.99 -2.17 10.49
CA CYS A 42 3.99 -2.21 9.42
C CYS A 42 4.46 -1.31 8.29
N VAL A 43 3.75 -1.36 7.18
CA VAL A 43 4.05 -0.51 6.03
C VAL A 43 2.85 0.34 5.67
N TYR A 44 3.13 1.49 5.08
CA TYR A 44 2.13 2.48 4.71
C TYR A 44 2.22 2.75 3.22
N VAL A 45 1.09 2.70 2.53
CA VAL A 45 1.03 2.76 1.08
C VAL A 45 0.29 4.01 0.64
N PHE A 46 0.92 4.76 -0.24
CA PHE A 46 0.42 6.03 -0.74
C PHE A 46 0.38 6.01 -2.26
N SER A 47 -0.57 6.71 -2.83
CA SER A 47 -0.73 6.79 -4.28
C SER A 47 -0.77 8.25 -4.74
N ASN A 48 -0.34 8.47 -5.97
CA ASN A 48 -0.55 9.75 -6.63
C ASN A 48 -2.00 9.85 -7.13
N ARG A 49 -2.37 11.05 -7.61
CA ARG A 49 -3.75 11.31 -8.07
C ARG A 49 -4.14 10.41 -9.25
N ARG A 50 -3.20 10.15 -10.14
CA ARG A 50 -3.45 9.32 -11.33
C ARG A 50 -3.54 7.83 -11.03
N ARG A 51 -3.19 7.40 -9.81
CA ARG A 51 -3.18 5.99 -9.41
C ARG A 51 -2.24 5.13 -10.26
N ASN A 52 -1.20 5.72 -10.81
CA ASN A 52 -0.19 4.96 -11.56
C ASN A 52 1.16 4.88 -10.84
N ARG A 53 1.29 5.52 -9.68
CA ARG A 53 2.49 5.47 -8.86
C ARG A 53 2.11 5.19 -7.41
N VAL A 54 2.90 4.36 -6.76
CA VAL A 54 2.72 3.99 -5.36
C VAL A 54 4.04 4.17 -4.63
N LYS A 55 3.98 4.78 -3.46
CA LYS A 55 5.09 4.82 -2.51
C LYS A 55 4.74 3.98 -1.30
N ILE A 56 5.68 3.17 -0.85
CA ILE A 56 5.53 2.33 0.33
C ILE A 56 6.59 2.71 1.34
N LEU A 57 6.15 3.15 2.52
CA LEU A 57 7.02 3.54 3.61
C LEU A 57 7.04 2.47 4.68
N GLY A 58 8.24 2.07 5.11
CA GLY A 58 8.40 1.11 6.20
C GLY A 58 9.63 1.42 7.03
N TRP A 59 9.52 1.19 8.34
CA TRP A 59 10.65 1.35 9.26
C TRP A 59 11.31 0.00 9.49
N GLU A 60 12.63 -0.02 9.47
CA GLU A 60 13.41 -1.21 9.80
C GLU A 60 14.61 -0.82 10.65
N ARG A 61 14.64 -1.33 11.87
CA ARG A 61 15.76 -1.23 12.81
C ARG A 61 16.25 0.19 13.05
N ASN A 62 16.90 0.81 12.08
CA ASN A 62 17.58 2.10 12.23
C ASN A 62 17.24 3.10 11.14
N GLY A 63 16.28 2.81 10.29
CA GLY A 63 15.96 3.72 9.20
C GLY A 63 14.67 3.37 8.48
N PHE A 64 14.24 4.29 7.63
CA PHE A 64 13.09 4.08 6.77
C PHE A 64 13.48 3.55 5.40
N TRP A 65 12.68 2.64 4.90
CA TRP A 65 12.65 2.27 3.49
C TRP A 65 11.53 3.04 2.81
N LEU A 66 11.80 3.49 1.60
CA LEU A 66 10.77 4.06 0.73
C LEU A 66 10.87 3.37 -0.62
N LEU A 67 9.84 2.60 -0.95
CA LEU A 67 9.76 1.89 -2.21
C LEU A 67 8.83 2.64 -3.14
N LEU A 68 9.17 2.69 -4.43
CA LEU A 68 8.38 3.33 -5.46
C LEU A 68 8.09 2.32 -6.55
N LYS A 69 6.83 2.23 -6.95
CA LYS A 69 6.44 1.49 -8.15
C LYS A 69 5.61 2.39 -9.06
N ARG A 70 5.96 2.40 -10.33
CA ARG A 70 5.22 3.11 -11.36
C ARG A 70 4.71 2.11 -12.39
N LEU A 71 3.41 2.13 -12.66
CA LEU A 71 2.84 1.37 -13.75
C LEU A 71 3.09 2.11 -15.06
N GLU A 72 3.61 1.40 -16.04
CA GLU A 72 3.81 1.97 -17.38
C GLU A 72 2.51 2.04 -18.18
N GLN A 73 1.58 1.15 -17.87
CA GLN A 73 0.24 1.13 -18.46
C GLN A 73 -0.78 0.87 -17.36
N ASP A 74 -2.01 1.36 -17.55
CA ASP A 74 -3.11 1.17 -16.63
C ASP A 74 -2.92 1.88 -15.29
N ARG A 75 -3.71 1.53 -14.33
CA ARG A 75 -3.74 2.16 -13.01
C ARG A 75 -3.92 1.12 -11.93
N PHE A 76 -3.41 1.42 -10.74
CA PHE A 76 -3.75 0.65 -9.55
C PHE A 76 -5.23 0.86 -9.22
N ILE A 77 -5.90 -0.22 -8.85
CA ILE A 77 -7.30 -0.15 -8.42
C ILE A 77 -7.32 0.02 -6.92
N TRP A 78 -7.56 1.26 -6.48
CA TRP A 78 -7.52 1.57 -5.05
C TRP A 78 -8.80 1.09 -4.38
N PRO A 79 -8.70 0.29 -3.32
CA PRO A 79 -9.90 -0.22 -2.64
C PRO A 79 -10.66 0.93 -1.99
N SER A 80 -12.00 0.76 -1.90
CA SER A 80 -12.82 1.76 -1.26
C SER A 80 -12.53 1.83 0.23
N ALA A 81 -12.80 2.99 0.79
CA ALA A 81 -12.55 3.32 2.18
C ALA A 81 -13.16 2.34 3.17
N GLU A 82 -14.30 1.77 2.82
CA GLU A 82 -15.09 0.92 3.70
C GLU A 82 -14.64 -0.53 3.68
N ALA A 83 -13.84 -0.89 2.67
CA ALA A 83 -13.56 -2.29 2.42
C ALA A 83 -12.56 -2.87 3.41
N VAL A 84 -11.43 -2.20 3.66
CA VAL A 84 -10.37 -2.77 4.50
C VAL A 84 -9.54 -1.67 5.14
N PRO A 85 -9.52 -1.57 6.48
CA PRO A 85 -8.63 -0.63 7.16
C PRO A 85 -7.15 -1.03 7.07
N ALA A 86 -6.89 -2.33 7.03
CA ALA A 86 -5.54 -2.86 6.88
C ALA A 86 -5.55 -4.03 5.91
N LEU A 87 -4.47 -4.15 5.14
CA LEU A 87 -4.29 -5.23 4.19
C LEU A 87 -3.25 -6.22 4.70
N THR A 88 -3.28 -7.44 4.19
CA THR A 88 -2.17 -8.37 4.30
C THR A 88 -1.12 -8.04 3.23
N VAL A 89 0.08 -8.56 3.39
CA VAL A 89 1.13 -8.42 2.36
C VAL A 89 0.69 -9.07 1.06
N GLU A 90 -0.03 -10.18 1.13
CA GLU A 90 -0.55 -10.83 -0.07
C GLU A 90 -1.52 -9.91 -0.82
N GLN A 91 -2.43 -9.26 -0.11
CA GLN A 91 -3.34 -8.29 -0.71
C GLN A 91 -2.59 -7.08 -1.30
N LEU A 92 -1.51 -6.66 -0.65
CA LEU A 92 -0.66 -5.61 -1.21
C LEU A 92 -0.04 -6.04 -2.54
N HIS A 93 0.43 -7.29 -2.62
CA HIS A 93 0.98 -7.80 -3.89
C HIS A 93 -0.08 -7.78 -5.00
N TRP A 94 -1.32 -8.15 -4.69
CA TRP A 94 -2.41 -8.09 -5.67
C TRP A 94 -2.66 -6.65 -6.12
N LEU A 95 -2.68 -5.72 -5.18
CA LEU A 95 -2.84 -4.30 -5.49
C LEU A 95 -1.73 -3.81 -6.43
N LEU A 96 -0.49 -4.19 -6.14
CA LEU A 96 0.67 -3.78 -6.94
C LEU A 96 0.65 -4.39 -8.35
N GLU A 97 -0.05 -5.49 -8.54
CA GLU A 97 -0.24 -6.12 -9.84
C GLU A 97 -1.44 -5.58 -10.61
N GLY A 98 -2.17 -4.64 -10.02
CA GLY A 98 -3.34 -4.05 -10.66
C GLY A 98 -4.62 -4.85 -10.47
N ILE A 99 -4.66 -5.79 -9.53
CA ILE A 99 -5.83 -6.59 -9.23
C ILE A 99 -6.78 -5.82 -8.32
N ASP A 100 -8.07 -5.92 -8.59
CA ASP A 100 -9.11 -5.34 -7.74
C ASP A 100 -9.30 -6.19 -6.49
N ILE A 101 -8.78 -5.73 -5.36
CA ILE A 101 -8.84 -6.44 -4.08
C ILE A 101 -10.30 -6.66 -3.65
N GLY A 102 -11.17 -5.69 -3.90
CA GLY A 102 -12.59 -5.82 -3.55
C GLY A 102 -13.27 -6.99 -4.24
N VAL A 103 -12.95 -7.21 -5.51
CA VAL A 103 -13.47 -8.36 -6.27
C VAL A 103 -12.91 -9.67 -5.73
N VAL A 104 -11.61 -9.70 -5.42
CA VAL A 104 -10.95 -10.89 -4.87
C VAL A 104 -11.60 -11.30 -3.55
N GLN A 105 -11.87 -10.36 -2.67
CA GLN A 105 -12.51 -10.65 -1.38
C GLN A 105 -13.91 -11.24 -1.54
N ARG A 106 -14.66 -10.78 -2.54
CA ARG A 106 -16.01 -11.27 -2.79
C ARG A 106 -16.04 -12.61 -3.52
N HIS A 107 -14.99 -12.89 -4.31
CA HIS A 107 -14.92 -14.07 -5.17
C HIS A 107 -13.53 -14.70 -5.10
N PRO A 108 -13.14 -15.29 -3.95
CA PRO A 108 -11.77 -15.80 -3.79
C PRO A 108 -11.40 -16.90 -4.79
N LYS A 109 -12.36 -17.68 -5.27
CA LYS A 109 -12.09 -18.72 -6.28
C LYS A 109 -11.63 -18.14 -7.60
N ARG A 110 -12.10 -16.96 -7.97
CA ARG A 110 -11.68 -16.28 -9.20
C ARG A 110 -10.24 -15.84 -9.15
N LEU A 111 -9.73 -15.60 -7.96
CA LEU A 111 -8.33 -15.21 -7.80
C LEU A 111 -7.41 -16.31 -8.32
N TYR A 112 -7.67 -17.55 -7.97
CA TYR A 112 -6.85 -18.68 -8.41
C TYR A 112 -6.83 -18.79 -9.94
N GLU A 113 -7.95 -18.58 -10.58
CA GLU A 113 -8.05 -18.59 -12.04
C GLU A 113 -7.24 -17.45 -12.67
N ARG A 114 -7.16 -16.30 -12.02
CA ARG A 114 -6.46 -15.13 -12.55
C ARG A 114 -4.96 -15.19 -12.34
N VAL A 115 -4.50 -15.82 -11.29
CA VAL A 115 -3.08 -15.85 -10.91
C VAL A 115 -2.38 -17.13 -11.30
N ALA A 116 -3.15 -18.17 -11.55
CA ALA A 116 -2.61 -19.44 -12.02
C ALA A 116 -2.33 -19.39 -13.51
#